data_d161b04502fc023d127b40e41ea222d8
#
_entry.id   d161b04502fc023d127b40e41ea222d8
#
_cell.length_a   1.000
_cell.length_b   1.000
_cell.length_c   1.000
_cell.angle_alpha   90.00
_cell.angle_beta   90.00
_cell.angle_gamma   90.00
#
_symmetry.space_group_name_H-M   'P 1'
#
loop_
_entity.id
_entity.type
_entity.pdbx_description
1 polymer ?
#
loop_
_entity_poly.entity_id
_entity_poly.type
_entity_poly.pdbx_seq_one_letter_code
_entity_poly.pdbx_strand_id
1 'polypeptide(L)'
;YIYLFMYSQNYSLNYQLKIWMITLLVMIVLIILVGGLTRLTDSGLSITTWELFVGVLPPLTNEKWIEYFNLYKTIPEFKEQNFKMTLNEFKIIFWWEWAHRQLGRLIGLTVLLPMIYFTIKNGFWILREYSIIFFLVCFQGFIGWYMVSSGLVDRVDVSHYRLSLHL
;
A
#
# COMPACT_ATOMS: atom_id res chain seq x y z
N TYR A 1 32.22 -33.50 5.61
CA TYR A 1 30.84 -33.58 5.08
C TYR A 1 29.91 -32.60 5.81
N ILE A 2 29.85 -32.58 7.14
CA ILE A 2 29.01 -31.67 7.94
C ILE A 2 29.34 -30.18 7.66
N TYR A 3 30.62 -29.82 7.59
CA TYR A 3 31.04 -28.45 7.32
C TYR A 3 30.62 -27.96 5.92
N LEU A 4 30.79 -28.79 4.90
CA LEU A 4 30.32 -28.48 3.54
C LEU A 4 28.80 -28.38 3.45
N PHE A 5 28.08 -29.22 4.17
CA PHE A 5 26.61 -29.14 4.25
C PHE A 5 26.14 -27.86 4.94
N MET A 6 26.74 -27.48 6.08
CA MET A 6 26.43 -26.23 6.78
C MET A 6 26.77 -25.00 5.93
N TYR A 7 27.89 -25.02 5.21
CA TYR A 7 28.29 -23.95 4.30
C TYR A 7 27.31 -23.79 3.15
N SER A 8 26.87 -24.87 2.52
CA SER A 8 25.89 -24.85 1.44
C SER A 8 24.51 -24.35 1.89
N GLN A 9 24.08 -24.71 3.09
CA GLN A 9 22.83 -24.24 3.72
C GLN A 9 22.88 -22.72 3.97
N ASN A 10 23.97 -22.21 4.54
CA ASN A 10 24.13 -20.78 4.78
C ASN A 10 24.19 -19.97 3.48
N TYR A 11 24.84 -20.48 2.45
CA TYR A 11 24.90 -19.84 1.13
C TYR A 11 23.50 -19.76 0.49
N SER A 12 22.76 -20.84 0.51
CA SER A 12 21.38 -20.89 0.00
C SER A 12 20.45 -19.92 0.74
N LEU A 13 20.54 -19.84 2.07
CA LEU A 13 19.75 -18.92 2.87
C LEU A 13 20.08 -17.47 2.52
N ASN A 14 21.38 -17.11 2.48
CA ASN A 14 21.80 -15.76 2.16
C ASN A 14 21.34 -15.34 0.76
N TYR A 15 21.36 -16.24 -0.22
CA TYR A 15 20.85 -15.99 -1.55
C TYR A 15 19.33 -15.73 -1.55
N GLN A 16 18.54 -16.51 -0.83
CA GLN A 16 17.09 -16.34 -0.70
C GLN A 16 16.73 -15.02 0.00
N LEU A 17 17.44 -14.68 1.07
CA LEU A 17 17.26 -13.40 1.78
C LEU A 17 17.60 -12.21 0.86
N LYS A 18 18.66 -12.33 0.06
CA LYS A 18 19.03 -11.29 -0.91
C LYS A 18 17.94 -11.08 -1.96
N ILE A 19 17.39 -12.15 -2.54
CA ILE A 19 16.29 -12.04 -3.50
C ILE A 19 15.08 -11.37 -2.85
N TRP A 20 14.72 -11.79 -1.63
CA TRP A 20 13.61 -11.18 -0.89
C TRP A 20 13.81 -9.67 -0.71
N MET A 21 14.99 -9.24 -0.26
CA MET A 21 15.30 -7.81 -0.08
C MET A 21 15.27 -7.03 -1.40
N ILE A 22 15.79 -7.59 -2.49
CA ILE A 22 15.72 -6.96 -3.82
C ILE A 22 14.27 -6.83 -4.28
N THR A 23 13.45 -7.86 -4.08
CA THR A 23 12.02 -7.82 -4.42
C THR A 23 11.31 -6.70 -3.65
N LEU A 24 11.55 -6.59 -2.34
CA LEU A 24 10.99 -5.51 -1.53
C LEU A 24 11.45 -4.13 -2.02
N LEU A 25 12.74 -3.97 -2.34
CA LEU A 25 13.26 -2.71 -2.86
C LEU A 25 12.56 -2.31 -4.17
N VAL A 26 12.39 -3.25 -5.10
CA VAL A 26 11.67 -3.01 -6.36
C VAL A 26 10.22 -2.61 -6.09
N MET A 27 9.54 -3.29 -5.18
CA MET A 27 8.15 -2.96 -4.83
C MET A 27 8.03 -1.59 -4.16
N ILE A 28 9.02 -1.19 -3.32
CA ILE A 28 9.06 0.15 -2.72
C ILE A 28 9.22 1.21 -3.80
N VAL A 29 10.10 1.00 -4.77
CA VAL A 29 10.25 1.94 -5.91
C VAL A 29 8.94 2.04 -6.69
N LEU A 30 8.28 0.93 -6.96
CA LEU A 30 7.01 0.91 -7.69
C LEU A 30 5.90 1.66 -6.92
N ILE A 31 5.78 1.47 -5.59
CA ILE A 31 4.73 2.15 -4.81
C ILE A 31 5.00 3.65 -4.73
N ILE A 32 6.26 4.10 -4.69
CA ILE A 32 6.61 5.53 -4.75
C ILE A 32 6.18 6.13 -6.09
N LEU A 33 6.44 5.43 -7.20
CA LEU A 33 6.02 5.89 -8.53
C LEU A 33 4.49 5.95 -8.66
N VAL A 34 3.78 4.89 -8.26
CA VAL A 34 2.31 4.86 -8.32
C VAL A 34 1.70 5.88 -7.36
N GLY A 35 2.26 6.06 -6.15
CA GLY A 35 1.84 7.09 -5.20
C GLY A 35 2.04 8.51 -5.73
N GLY A 36 3.16 8.76 -6.42
CA GLY A 36 3.39 10.01 -7.13
C GLY A 36 2.35 10.28 -8.22
N LEU A 37 2.01 9.26 -9.02
CA LEU A 37 0.95 9.37 -10.03
C LEU A 37 -0.43 9.57 -9.41
N THR A 38 -0.75 8.88 -8.31
CA THR A 38 -1.98 9.08 -7.54
C THR A 38 -2.09 10.53 -7.05
N ARG A 39 -0.98 11.13 -6.63
CA ARG A 39 -0.93 12.55 -6.24
C ARG A 39 -1.10 13.49 -7.43
N LEU A 40 -0.41 13.23 -8.55
CA LEU A 40 -0.45 14.08 -9.75
C LEU A 40 -1.80 14.02 -10.49
N THR A 41 -2.59 12.99 -10.25
CA THR A 41 -3.93 12.81 -10.84
C THR A 41 -5.05 13.19 -9.88
N ASP A 42 -4.73 13.81 -8.73
CA ASP A 42 -5.68 14.17 -7.67
C ASP A 42 -6.60 13.00 -7.29
N SER A 43 -6.02 11.79 -7.19
CA SER A 43 -6.78 10.56 -6.97
C SER A 43 -6.81 10.11 -5.51
N GLY A 44 -6.09 10.78 -4.62
CA GLY A 44 -5.78 10.30 -3.26
C GLY A 44 -6.93 10.34 -2.26
N LEU A 45 -8.11 10.86 -2.63
CA LEU A 45 -9.32 10.91 -1.81
C LEU A 45 -10.52 10.25 -2.48
N SER A 46 -10.32 9.51 -3.58
CA SER A 46 -11.39 8.88 -4.35
C SER A 46 -12.07 7.70 -3.62
N ILE A 47 -11.32 6.99 -2.75
CA ILE A 47 -11.82 5.89 -1.94
C ILE A 47 -12.05 6.40 -0.51
N THR A 48 -13.28 6.78 -0.22
CA THR A 48 -13.68 7.44 1.02
C THR A 48 -13.82 6.50 2.22
N THR A 49 -13.95 5.19 1.98
CA THR A 49 -14.08 4.17 3.01
C THR A 49 -12.74 3.48 3.29
N TRP A 50 -12.48 3.21 4.58
CA TRP A 50 -11.33 2.40 4.95
C TRP A 50 -11.73 0.93 5.09
N GLU A 51 -11.42 0.15 4.06
CA GLU A 51 -11.74 -1.27 3.99
C GLU A 51 -10.46 -2.08 3.80
N LEU A 52 -9.88 -2.53 4.92
CA LEU A 52 -8.60 -3.25 4.88
C LEU A 52 -8.72 -4.56 4.08
N PHE A 53 -9.80 -5.31 4.30
CA PHE A 53 -10.02 -6.63 3.67
C PHE A 53 -10.99 -6.56 2.50
N VAL A 54 -12.13 -5.89 2.65
CA VAL A 54 -13.18 -5.82 1.61
C VAL A 54 -12.68 -5.01 0.39
N GLY A 55 -11.93 -3.94 0.61
CA GLY A 55 -11.33 -3.11 -0.46
C GLY A 55 -10.20 -3.79 -1.27
N VAL A 56 -9.95 -5.10 -1.07
CA VAL A 56 -9.04 -5.88 -1.93
C VAL A 56 -9.64 -6.06 -3.32
N LEU A 57 -10.95 -6.28 -3.40
CA LEU A 57 -11.65 -6.39 -4.68
C LEU A 57 -12.16 -5.02 -5.12
N PRO A 58 -11.98 -4.66 -6.41
CA PRO A 58 -12.58 -3.44 -6.94
C PRO A 58 -14.09 -3.61 -7.08
N PRO A 59 -14.87 -2.53 -7.30
CA PRO A 59 -16.29 -2.62 -7.61
C PRO A 59 -16.51 -3.44 -8.88
N LEU A 60 -17.23 -4.56 -8.76
CA LEU A 60 -17.45 -5.49 -9.88
C LEU A 60 -18.77 -5.23 -10.63
N THR A 61 -19.72 -4.51 -10.01
CA THR A 61 -21.03 -4.22 -10.60
C THR A 61 -21.25 -2.73 -10.77
N ASN A 62 -22.16 -2.35 -11.67
CA ASN A 62 -22.50 -0.94 -11.89
C ASN A 62 -23.12 -0.30 -10.64
N GLU A 63 -23.90 -1.06 -9.86
CA GLU A 63 -24.49 -0.58 -8.61
C GLU A 63 -23.40 -0.20 -7.61
N LYS A 64 -22.35 -1.03 -7.48
CA LYS A 64 -21.21 -0.75 -6.62
C LYS A 64 -20.43 0.49 -7.09
N TRP A 65 -20.23 0.66 -8.39
CA TRP A 65 -19.58 1.88 -8.92
C TRP A 65 -20.37 3.14 -8.59
N ILE A 66 -21.72 3.08 -8.72
CA ILE A 66 -22.59 4.21 -8.36
C ILE A 66 -22.55 4.47 -6.86
N GLU A 67 -22.53 3.43 -6.02
CA GLU A 67 -22.42 3.55 -4.56
C GLU A 67 -21.12 4.29 -4.18
N TYR A 68 -19.95 3.85 -4.65
CA TYR A 68 -18.66 4.51 -4.39
C TYR A 68 -18.64 5.95 -4.91
N PHE A 69 -19.17 6.18 -6.09
CA PHE A 69 -19.24 7.54 -6.64
C PHE A 69 -20.16 8.45 -5.81
N ASN A 70 -21.29 7.94 -5.29
CA ASN A 70 -22.16 8.71 -4.41
C ASN A 70 -21.49 9.03 -3.07
N LEU A 71 -20.68 8.12 -2.52
CA LEU A 71 -19.85 8.40 -1.35
C LEU A 71 -18.82 9.49 -1.64
N TYR A 72 -18.13 9.42 -2.77
CA TYR A 72 -17.18 10.46 -3.20
C TYR A 72 -17.83 11.83 -3.35
N LYS A 73 -19.08 11.91 -3.83
CA LYS A 73 -19.83 13.17 -3.94
C LYS A 73 -20.10 13.86 -2.61
N THR A 74 -19.93 13.19 -1.49
CA THR A 74 -20.17 13.77 -0.16
C THR A 74 -19.01 14.58 0.38
N ILE A 75 -17.79 14.35 -0.11
CA ILE A 75 -16.56 14.97 0.39
C ILE A 75 -16.33 16.36 -0.18
N PRO A 76 -15.53 17.22 0.50
CA PRO A 76 -15.22 18.58 0.05
C PRO A 76 -14.58 18.64 -1.34
N GLU A 77 -13.63 17.74 -1.64
CA GLU A 77 -12.96 17.70 -2.94
C GLU A 77 -13.94 17.64 -4.11
N PHE A 78 -14.96 16.76 -4.04
CA PHE A 78 -15.98 16.71 -5.09
C PHE A 78 -16.79 17.99 -5.16
N LYS A 79 -17.24 18.52 -4.02
CA LYS A 79 -18.13 19.69 -3.96
C LYS A 79 -17.48 20.98 -4.48
N GLU A 80 -16.18 21.12 -4.26
CA GLU A 80 -15.46 22.36 -4.56
C GLU A 80 -14.65 22.29 -5.86
N GLN A 81 -14.08 21.12 -6.19
CA GLN A 81 -13.20 20.96 -7.35
C GLN A 81 -13.82 20.10 -8.46
N ASN A 82 -14.40 18.97 -8.09
CA ASN A 82 -14.81 17.92 -9.04
C ASN A 82 -16.33 17.82 -9.24
N PHE A 83 -17.10 18.89 -8.97
CA PHE A 83 -18.57 18.88 -9.01
C PHE A 83 -19.19 18.55 -10.37
N LYS A 84 -18.41 18.65 -11.46
CA LYS A 84 -18.82 18.25 -12.82
C LYS A 84 -18.34 16.87 -13.23
N MET A 85 -17.59 16.18 -12.37
CA MET A 85 -17.01 14.89 -12.68
C MET A 85 -18.08 13.84 -12.98
N THR A 86 -17.88 13.11 -14.07
CA THR A 86 -18.72 11.98 -14.48
C THR A 86 -18.29 10.69 -13.78
N LEU A 87 -19.15 9.66 -13.80
CA LEU A 87 -18.82 8.34 -13.29
C LEU A 87 -17.59 7.73 -14.00
N ASN A 88 -17.39 7.99 -15.28
CA ASN A 88 -16.25 7.45 -16.01
C ASN A 88 -14.92 8.11 -15.59
N GLU A 89 -14.92 9.40 -15.37
CA GLU A 89 -13.76 10.13 -14.82
C GLU A 89 -13.46 9.69 -13.39
N PHE A 90 -14.49 9.51 -12.55
CA PHE A 90 -14.33 8.95 -11.20
C PHE A 90 -13.66 7.57 -11.21
N LYS A 91 -14.03 6.68 -12.16
CA LYS A 91 -13.38 5.37 -12.28
C LYS A 91 -11.88 5.48 -12.51
N ILE A 92 -11.42 6.49 -13.25
CA ILE A 92 -9.99 6.69 -13.52
C ILE A 92 -9.24 7.01 -12.23
N ILE A 93 -9.71 7.98 -11.46
CA ILE A 93 -9.07 8.35 -10.18
C ILE A 93 -9.18 7.22 -9.15
N PHE A 94 -10.30 6.51 -9.12
CA PHE A 94 -10.47 5.34 -8.26
C PHE A 94 -9.42 4.26 -8.55
N TRP A 95 -9.13 3.94 -9.81
CA TRP A 95 -8.16 2.92 -10.17
C TRP A 95 -6.73 3.29 -9.75
N TRP A 96 -6.34 4.55 -9.81
CA TRP A 96 -5.03 5.00 -9.34
C TRP A 96 -4.88 4.79 -7.83
N GLU A 97 -5.86 5.22 -7.05
CA GLU A 97 -5.84 5.04 -5.60
C GLU A 97 -5.93 3.56 -5.21
N TRP A 98 -6.80 2.79 -5.88
CA TRP A 98 -6.92 1.35 -5.64
C TRP A 98 -5.61 0.62 -5.92
N ALA A 99 -4.94 0.89 -7.04
CA ALA A 99 -3.66 0.29 -7.39
C ALA A 99 -2.58 0.61 -6.34
N HIS A 100 -2.50 1.86 -5.88
CA HIS A 100 -1.60 2.27 -4.81
C HIS A 100 -1.88 1.49 -3.52
N ARG A 101 -3.14 1.40 -3.10
CA ARG A 101 -3.54 0.64 -1.90
C ARG A 101 -3.25 -0.86 -2.04
N GLN A 102 -3.42 -1.44 -3.24
CA GLN A 102 -3.08 -2.87 -3.48
C GLN A 102 -1.58 -3.12 -3.39
N LEU A 103 -0.76 -2.26 -3.96
CA LEU A 103 0.70 -2.36 -3.81
C LEU A 103 1.12 -2.29 -2.34
N GLY A 104 0.52 -1.42 -1.54
CA GLY A 104 0.78 -1.37 -0.09
C GLY A 104 0.45 -2.69 0.61
N ARG A 105 -0.71 -3.31 0.30
CA ARG A 105 -1.08 -4.63 0.83
C ARG A 105 -0.10 -5.72 0.41
N LEU A 106 0.29 -5.74 -0.88
CA LEU A 106 1.25 -6.70 -1.41
C LEU A 106 2.63 -6.56 -0.76
N ILE A 107 3.10 -5.34 -0.51
CA ILE A 107 4.35 -5.10 0.24
C ILE A 107 4.23 -5.69 1.64
N GLY A 108 3.14 -5.42 2.36
CA GLY A 108 2.91 -5.99 3.68
C GLY A 108 2.96 -7.53 3.69
N LEU A 109 2.32 -8.18 2.73
CA LEU A 109 2.36 -9.65 2.56
C LEU A 109 3.76 -10.14 2.17
N THR A 110 4.46 -9.41 1.30
CA THR A 110 5.82 -9.76 0.86
C THR A 110 6.84 -9.61 1.99
N VAL A 111 6.57 -8.79 3.00
CA VAL A 111 7.38 -8.74 4.23
C VAL A 111 6.98 -9.87 5.18
N LEU A 112 5.69 -9.99 5.48
CA LEU A 112 5.18 -10.88 6.53
C LEU A 112 5.39 -12.37 6.20
N LEU A 113 4.99 -12.81 5.00
CA LEU A 113 4.99 -14.24 4.65
C LEU A 113 6.42 -14.82 4.59
N PRO A 114 7.41 -14.19 3.91
CA PRO A 114 8.77 -14.70 3.93
C PRO A 114 9.42 -14.59 5.31
N MET A 115 9.13 -13.55 6.10
CA MET A 115 9.64 -13.42 7.46
C MET A 115 9.19 -14.60 8.32
N ILE A 116 7.91 -14.99 8.27
CA ILE A 116 7.38 -16.18 8.96
C ILE A 116 8.06 -17.45 8.43
N TYR A 117 8.11 -17.64 7.12
CA TYR A 117 8.71 -18.81 6.49
C TYR A 117 10.18 -19.01 6.91
N PHE A 118 11.00 -17.96 6.81
CA PHE A 118 12.41 -18.03 7.19
C PHE A 118 12.60 -18.20 8.69
N THR A 119 11.75 -17.63 9.53
CA THR A 119 11.78 -17.81 10.98
C THR A 119 11.53 -19.27 11.35
N ILE A 120 10.52 -19.91 10.77
CA ILE A 120 10.22 -21.32 11.01
C ILE A 120 11.36 -22.22 10.54
N LYS A 121 11.96 -21.91 9.37
CA LYS A 121 12.99 -22.75 8.76
C LYS A 121 14.37 -22.58 9.39
N ASN A 122 14.74 -21.36 9.79
CA ASN A 122 16.12 -21.01 10.15
C ASN A 122 16.27 -20.48 11.59
N GLY A 123 15.17 -20.34 12.33
CA GLY A 123 15.18 -19.94 13.73
C GLY A 123 14.81 -18.48 13.98
N PHE A 124 14.63 -18.18 15.27
CA PHE A 124 14.02 -16.92 15.75
C PHE A 124 14.87 -15.65 15.50
N TRP A 125 16.14 -15.81 15.16
CA TRP A 125 17.02 -14.69 14.84
C TRP A 125 16.53 -13.91 13.59
N ILE A 126 15.89 -14.58 12.62
CA ILE A 126 15.27 -13.94 11.45
C ILE A 126 14.21 -12.93 11.90
N LEU A 127 13.32 -13.33 12.80
CA LEU A 127 12.30 -12.41 13.32
C LEU A 127 12.95 -11.20 14.00
N ARG A 128 13.96 -11.42 14.81
CA ARG A 128 14.67 -10.33 15.52
C ARG A 128 15.31 -9.32 14.56
N GLU A 129 15.98 -9.80 13.51
CA GLU A 129 16.72 -8.93 12.58
C GLU A 129 15.77 -8.21 11.58
N TYR A 130 14.70 -8.86 11.12
CA TYR A 130 13.84 -8.33 10.06
C TYR A 130 12.51 -7.76 10.55
N SER A 131 12.16 -7.87 11.82
CA SER A 131 10.94 -7.30 12.39
C SER A 131 10.87 -5.77 12.23
N ILE A 132 12.00 -5.08 12.24
CA ILE A 132 12.05 -3.64 12.02
C ILE A 132 11.46 -3.24 10.66
N ILE A 133 11.72 -4.02 9.60
CA ILE A 133 11.17 -3.77 8.27
C ILE A 133 9.65 -3.91 8.31
N PHE A 134 9.14 -4.95 8.97
CA PHE A 134 7.70 -5.15 9.14
C PHE A 134 7.05 -3.97 9.88
N PHE A 135 7.63 -3.52 10.99
CA PHE A 135 7.12 -2.37 11.73
C PHE A 135 7.15 -1.08 10.91
N LEU A 136 8.22 -0.84 10.15
CA LEU A 136 8.31 0.34 9.28
C LEU A 136 7.23 0.31 8.19
N VAL A 137 6.96 -0.84 7.57
CA VAL A 137 5.89 -0.98 6.56
C VAL A 137 4.51 -0.76 7.19
N CYS A 138 4.25 -1.33 8.38
CA CYS A 138 2.99 -1.10 9.11
C CYS A 138 2.83 0.38 9.49
N PHE A 139 3.89 1.02 9.97
CA PHE A 139 3.90 2.44 10.33
C PHE A 139 3.64 3.32 9.11
N GLN A 140 4.24 3.00 7.97
CA GLN A 140 4.00 3.71 6.71
C GLN A 140 2.54 3.58 6.25
N GLY A 141 1.96 2.38 6.37
CA GLY A 141 0.53 2.16 6.10
C GLY A 141 -0.37 2.96 7.04
N PHE A 142 -0.01 3.06 8.32
CA PHE A 142 -0.73 3.88 9.30
C PHE A 142 -0.68 5.38 8.95
N ILE A 143 0.49 5.91 8.57
CA ILE A 143 0.61 7.31 8.14
C ILE A 143 -0.25 7.57 6.89
N GLY A 144 -0.23 6.66 5.92
CA GLY A 144 -1.07 6.76 4.72
C GLY A 144 -2.56 6.79 5.05
N TRP A 145 -3.02 5.91 5.94
CA TRP A 145 -4.40 5.93 6.43
C TRP A 145 -4.74 7.25 7.13
N TYR A 146 -3.89 7.72 8.03
CA TYR A 146 -4.09 8.97 8.76
C TYR A 146 -4.16 10.18 7.79
N MET A 147 -3.31 10.19 6.78
CA MET A 147 -3.28 11.22 5.75
C MET A 147 -4.62 11.31 5.00
N VAL A 148 -5.14 10.17 4.52
CA VAL A 148 -6.41 10.11 3.78
C VAL A 148 -7.59 10.43 4.70
N SER A 149 -7.72 9.77 5.85
CA SER A 149 -8.85 9.95 6.77
C SER A 149 -9.02 11.40 7.22
N SER A 150 -7.91 12.09 7.42
CA SER A 150 -7.91 13.50 7.79
C SER A 150 -8.13 14.47 6.60
N GLY A 151 -7.90 14.02 5.37
CA GLY A 151 -8.20 14.78 4.16
C GLY A 151 -9.69 14.77 3.79
N LEU A 152 -10.40 13.71 4.15
CA LEU A 152 -11.81 13.52 3.81
C LEU A 152 -12.77 14.45 4.55
N VAL A 153 -12.37 15.06 5.68
CA VAL A 153 -13.27 15.82 6.58
C VAL A 153 -13.40 17.27 6.16
N ASP A 154 -12.28 18.00 6.08
CA ASP A 154 -12.31 19.49 5.96
C ASP A 154 -11.42 20.02 4.82
N ARG A 155 -10.96 19.15 3.90
CA ARG A 155 -9.99 19.55 2.89
C ARG A 155 -10.41 19.11 1.50
N VAL A 156 -10.04 19.92 0.53
CA VAL A 156 -10.16 19.62 -0.91
C VAL A 156 -8.96 18.84 -1.43
N ASP A 157 -7.91 18.67 -0.60
CA ASP A 157 -6.66 18.02 -0.98
C ASP A 157 -5.94 17.43 0.24
N VAL A 158 -5.05 16.49 -0.01
CA VAL A 158 -4.19 15.88 1.01
C VAL A 158 -3.17 16.90 1.53
N SER A 159 -3.02 16.99 2.84
CA SER A 159 -2.07 17.90 3.49
C SER A 159 -0.62 17.66 3.03
N HIS A 160 0.07 18.69 2.55
CA HIS A 160 1.47 18.61 2.14
C HIS A 160 2.40 18.11 3.27
N TYR A 161 2.16 18.52 4.51
CA TYR A 161 2.94 18.05 5.68
C TYR A 161 2.76 16.56 5.93
N ARG A 162 1.53 16.04 5.81
CA ARG A 162 1.24 14.61 6.00
C ARG A 162 1.78 13.79 4.84
N LEU A 163 1.72 14.32 3.62
CA LEU A 163 2.34 13.72 2.45
C LEU A 163 3.86 13.60 2.63
N SER A 164 4.53 14.64 3.13
CA SER A 164 5.97 14.60 3.40
C SER A 164 6.36 13.55 4.45
N LEU A 165 5.47 13.27 5.41
CA LEU A 165 5.69 12.20 6.40
C LEU A 165 5.45 10.81 5.80
N HIS A 166 4.62 10.71 4.75
CA HIS A 166 4.31 9.46 4.08
C HIS A 166 5.32 9.11 2.96
N LEU A 167 6.11 10.05 2.50
CA LEU A 167 7.19 9.84 1.52
C LEU A 167 8.51 9.44 2.20
#